data_3924e299b1c2dcd3949e49aea2926b72
#
_entry.id   3924e299b1c2dcd3949e49aea2926b72
#
_cell.length_a   1.000
_cell.length_b   1.000
_cell.length_c   1.000
_cell.angle_alpha   90.00
_cell.angle_beta   90.00
_cell.angle_gamma   90.00
#
_symmetry.space_group_name_H-M   'P 1'
#
loop_
_entity.id
_entity.type
_entity.pdbx_description
1 polymer ?
#
loop_
_entity_poly.entity_id
_entity_poly.type
_entity_poly.pdbx_seq_one_letter_code
_entity_poly.pdbx_strand_id
1 'polypeptide(L)'
;MRFPEFFTRLAALGAEIIAVPSAFTAVTGAAHFEILVRASAIENACFVVAACHSGGHDSGRETFGHSMVISPWGEVLTCREAGPGVFITTLDLQDLRRVRSAPPSWRRLTTVDRASV
;
A
#
# COMPACT_ATOMS: atom_id res chain seq x y z
N MET A 1 -7.03 -4.57 0.71
CA MET A 1 -6.91 -3.55 -0.36
C MET A 1 -8.24 -2.95 -0.80
N ARG A 2 -9.36 -3.63 -0.67
CA ARG A 2 -10.68 -3.11 -1.14
C ARG A 2 -11.52 -2.46 -0.03
N PHE A 3 -10.92 -2.20 1.10
CA PHE A 3 -11.55 -1.56 2.27
C PHE A 3 -10.72 -0.33 2.66
N PRO A 4 -10.94 0.82 2.02
CA PRO A 4 -10.13 2.03 2.25
C PRO A 4 -10.20 2.51 3.71
N GLU A 5 -11.31 2.29 4.40
CA GLU A 5 -11.50 2.67 5.79
C GLU A 5 -10.46 2.02 6.73
N PHE A 6 -10.02 0.80 6.39
CA PHE A 6 -9.01 0.11 7.18
C PHE A 6 -7.66 0.85 7.13
N PHE A 7 -7.25 1.29 5.96
CA PHE A 7 -6.03 2.08 5.79
C PHE A 7 -6.12 3.44 6.48
N THR A 8 -7.26 4.09 6.34
CA THR A 8 -7.53 5.38 6.99
C THR A 8 -7.45 5.25 8.50
N ARG A 9 -7.98 4.18 9.09
CA ARG A 9 -7.89 3.92 10.54
C ARG A 9 -6.44 3.69 10.98
N LEU A 10 -5.66 2.90 10.24
CA LEU A 10 -4.24 2.70 10.54
C LEU A 10 -3.47 4.02 10.53
N ALA A 11 -3.68 4.84 9.51
CA ALA A 11 -3.05 6.15 9.42
C ALA A 11 -3.48 7.08 10.57
N ALA A 12 -4.76 7.09 10.95
CA ALA A 12 -5.27 7.86 12.08
C ALA A 12 -4.68 7.41 13.43
N LEU A 13 -4.32 6.14 13.55
CA LEU A 13 -3.61 5.59 14.71
C LEU A 13 -2.10 5.87 14.69
N GLY A 14 -1.60 6.55 13.66
CA GLY A 14 -0.21 6.98 13.56
C GLY A 14 0.68 6.09 12.69
N ALA A 15 0.10 5.16 11.92
CA ALA A 15 0.91 4.35 11.00
C ALA A 15 1.64 5.25 10.00
N GLU A 16 2.92 4.99 9.81
CA GLU A 16 3.79 5.64 8.82
C GLU A 16 4.07 4.69 7.65
N ILE A 17 4.09 3.40 7.93
CA ILE A 17 4.33 2.31 6.98
C ILE A 17 3.22 1.29 7.16
N ILE A 18 2.56 0.93 6.06
CA ILE A 18 1.49 -0.08 6.06
C ILE A 18 1.96 -1.28 5.25
N ALA A 19 2.07 -2.44 5.90
CA ALA A 19 2.38 -3.70 5.25
C ALA A 19 1.11 -4.35 4.70
N VAL A 20 1.18 -4.79 3.44
CA VAL A 20 0.04 -5.37 2.71
C VAL A 20 0.46 -6.72 2.09
N PRO A 21 0.45 -7.82 2.86
CA PRO A 21 0.58 -9.14 2.27
C PRO A 21 -0.63 -9.43 1.40
N SER A 22 -0.42 -9.90 0.17
CA SER A 22 -1.49 -10.05 -0.82
C SER A 22 -1.32 -11.26 -1.72
N ALA A 23 -2.44 -11.77 -2.18
CA ALA A 23 -2.55 -12.82 -3.20
C ALA A 23 -3.68 -12.47 -4.17
N PHE A 24 -3.53 -11.37 -4.92
CA PHE A 24 -4.47 -10.99 -5.96
C PHE A 24 -4.47 -12.03 -7.08
N THR A 25 -5.64 -12.36 -7.59
CA THR A 25 -5.72 -13.19 -8.81
C THR A 25 -5.10 -12.44 -9.99
N ALA A 26 -4.54 -13.17 -10.95
CA ALA A 26 -3.83 -12.56 -12.08
C ALA A 26 -4.67 -11.52 -12.82
N VAL A 27 -5.94 -11.82 -13.10
CA VAL A 27 -6.86 -10.93 -13.84
C VAL A 27 -7.14 -9.64 -13.07
N THR A 28 -7.57 -9.74 -11.81
CA THR A 28 -7.89 -8.56 -11.02
C THR A 28 -6.64 -7.81 -10.55
N GLY A 29 -5.53 -8.53 -10.39
CA GLY A 29 -4.23 -7.94 -10.07
C GLY A 29 -3.74 -7.02 -11.17
N ALA A 30 -3.75 -7.50 -12.41
CA ALA A 30 -3.35 -6.71 -13.57
C ALA A 30 -4.18 -5.42 -13.75
N ALA A 31 -5.48 -5.50 -13.47
CA ALA A 31 -6.38 -4.37 -13.65
C ALA A 31 -6.39 -3.37 -12.49
N HIS A 32 -6.18 -3.83 -11.25
CA HIS A 32 -6.49 -3.01 -10.08
C HIS A 32 -5.37 -2.87 -9.05
N PHE A 33 -4.41 -3.81 -8.97
CA PHE A 33 -3.54 -3.90 -7.81
C PHE A 33 -2.68 -2.66 -7.61
N GLU A 34 -1.90 -2.26 -8.61
CA GLU A 34 -1.03 -1.07 -8.52
C GLU A 34 -1.84 0.19 -8.22
N ILE A 35 -2.99 0.35 -8.89
CA ILE A 35 -3.86 1.52 -8.67
C ILE A 35 -4.31 1.59 -7.21
N LEU A 36 -4.76 0.48 -6.64
CA LEU A 36 -5.23 0.42 -5.26
C LEU A 36 -4.10 0.65 -4.23
N VAL A 37 -2.91 0.09 -4.47
CA VAL A 37 -1.75 0.28 -3.58
C VAL A 37 -1.32 1.74 -3.59
N ARG A 38 -1.21 2.36 -4.77
CA ARG A 38 -0.84 3.76 -4.91
C ARG A 38 -1.89 4.70 -4.33
N ALA A 39 -3.16 4.46 -4.60
CA ALA A 39 -4.25 5.23 -4.00
C ALA A 39 -4.20 5.17 -2.47
N SER A 40 -4.02 3.97 -1.89
CA SER A 40 -3.92 3.80 -0.44
C SER A 40 -2.75 4.57 0.16
N ALA A 41 -1.60 4.61 -0.51
CA ALA A 41 -0.43 5.39 -0.07
C ALA A 41 -0.71 6.90 -0.10
N ILE A 42 -1.28 7.40 -1.19
CA ILE A 42 -1.58 8.83 -1.39
C ILE A 42 -2.63 9.31 -0.40
N GLU A 43 -3.77 8.61 -0.34
CA GLU A 43 -4.92 9.00 0.48
C GLU A 43 -4.60 9.05 1.98
N ASN A 44 -3.68 8.20 2.42
CA ASN A 44 -3.32 8.07 3.84
C ASN A 44 -1.96 8.70 4.19
N ALA A 45 -1.25 9.25 3.21
CA ALA A 45 0.10 9.80 3.36
C ALA A 45 1.01 8.84 4.15
N CYS A 46 1.11 7.59 3.68
CA CYS A 46 1.90 6.51 4.27
C CYS A 46 2.74 5.82 3.20
N PHE A 47 3.87 5.24 3.60
CA PHE A 47 4.50 4.22 2.77
C PHE A 47 3.63 2.96 2.76
N VAL A 48 3.53 2.30 1.61
CA VAL A 48 2.89 0.99 1.50
C VAL A 48 3.91 -0.02 1.01
N VAL A 49 4.06 -1.11 1.76
CA VAL A 49 4.94 -2.22 1.43
C VAL A 49 4.08 -3.45 1.15
N ALA A 50 3.94 -3.79 -0.12
CA ALA A 50 3.14 -4.90 -0.57
C ALA A 50 4.02 -6.11 -0.89
N ALA A 51 3.86 -7.18 -0.12
CA ALA A 51 4.50 -8.47 -0.36
C ALA A 51 3.47 -9.44 -0.95
N CYS A 52 3.70 -9.88 -2.19
CA CYS A 52 2.69 -10.55 -2.98
C CYS A 52 3.12 -11.95 -3.44
N HIS A 53 2.19 -12.89 -3.38
CA HIS A 53 2.36 -14.18 -4.03
C HIS A 53 2.25 -14.03 -5.55
N SER A 54 3.10 -14.75 -6.29
CA SER A 54 3.09 -14.81 -7.74
C SER A 54 3.08 -16.27 -8.25
N GLY A 55 2.48 -16.48 -9.40
CA GLY A 55 2.51 -17.75 -10.13
C GLY A 55 1.30 -18.64 -9.89
N GLY A 56 1.40 -19.88 -10.42
CA GLY A 56 0.34 -20.87 -10.34
C GLY A 56 0.32 -21.61 -9.01
N HIS A 57 -0.88 -21.98 -8.59
CA HIS A 57 -1.15 -22.79 -7.40
C HIS A 57 -1.77 -24.14 -7.79
N ASP A 58 -1.62 -25.14 -6.94
CA ASP A 58 -2.18 -26.49 -7.15
C ASP A 58 -3.69 -26.48 -7.38
N SER A 59 -4.39 -25.44 -6.90
CA SER A 59 -5.82 -25.22 -7.13
C SER A 59 -6.17 -24.75 -8.54
N GLY A 60 -5.19 -24.57 -9.45
CA GLY A 60 -5.38 -24.00 -10.77
C GLY A 60 -5.53 -22.47 -10.79
N ARG A 61 -5.41 -21.81 -9.65
CA ARG A 61 -5.40 -20.35 -9.58
C ARG A 61 -4.03 -19.80 -9.91
N GLU A 62 -4.01 -18.61 -10.50
CA GLU A 62 -2.80 -17.87 -10.76
C GLU A 62 -2.85 -16.53 -10.02
N THR A 63 -1.76 -16.16 -9.35
CA THR A 63 -1.63 -14.90 -8.62
C THR A 63 -0.71 -13.95 -9.36
N PHE A 64 -1.04 -12.65 -9.24
CA PHE A 64 -0.46 -11.57 -10.03
C PHE A 64 0.98 -11.25 -9.66
N GLY A 65 1.37 -11.44 -8.40
CA GLY A 65 2.67 -10.99 -7.92
C GLY A 65 2.72 -9.48 -7.74
N HIS A 66 3.72 -8.86 -8.34
CA HIS A 66 3.97 -7.41 -8.28
C HIS A 66 4.16 -6.90 -6.84
N SER A 67 5.03 -7.58 -6.09
CA SER A 67 5.48 -7.04 -4.80
C SER A 67 6.10 -5.68 -5.02
N MET A 68 5.66 -4.67 -4.25
CA MET A 68 6.08 -3.29 -4.49
C MET A 68 6.15 -2.46 -3.22
N VAL A 69 6.94 -1.40 -3.29
CA VAL A 69 7.00 -0.37 -2.26
C VAL A 69 6.58 0.95 -2.88
N ILE A 70 5.63 1.61 -2.23
CA ILE A 70 5.06 2.89 -2.68
C ILE A 70 5.38 3.98 -1.67
N SER A 71 5.79 5.15 -2.16
CA SER A 71 6.01 6.35 -1.34
C SER A 71 4.68 6.99 -0.91
N PRO A 72 4.69 7.86 0.12
CA PRO A 72 3.50 8.63 0.50
C PRO A 72 2.97 9.54 -0.62
N TRP A 73 3.79 9.83 -1.62
CA TRP A 73 3.42 10.62 -2.81
C TRP A 73 2.83 9.76 -3.93
N GLY A 74 2.84 8.43 -3.79
CA GLY A 74 2.33 7.50 -4.78
C GLY A 74 3.34 7.01 -5.81
N GLU A 75 4.63 7.28 -5.62
CA GLU A 75 5.69 6.77 -6.49
C GLU A 75 5.98 5.31 -6.20
N VAL A 76 6.16 4.51 -7.24
CA VAL A 76 6.64 3.14 -7.13
C VAL A 76 8.16 3.18 -6.91
N LEU A 77 8.60 3.00 -5.67
CA LEU A 77 10.03 3.01 -5.31
C LEU A 77 10.74 1.75 -5.77
N THR A 78 10.05 0.63 -5.69
CA THR A 78 10.56 -0.67 -6.13
C THR A 78 9.37 -1.56 -6.50
N CYS A 79 9.52 -2.36 -7.55
CA CYS A 79 8.57 -3.38 -7.94
C CYS A 79 9.31 -4.66 -8.35
N ARG A 80 8.78 -5.82 -7.96
CA ARG A 80 9.18 -7.14 -8.41
C ARG A 80 7.95 -7.86 -8.95
N GLU A 81 7.92 -8.08 -10.24
CA GLU A 81 6.74 -8.58 -10.95
C GLU A 81 6.41 -10.04 -10.58
N ALA A 82 7.41 -10.90 -10.56
CA ALA A 82 7.19 -12.33 -10.34
C ALA A 82 8.39 -13.04 -9.70
N GLY A 83 8.16 -14.28 -9.32
CA GLY A 83 9.16 -15.21 -8.79
C GLY A 83 9.57 -14.96 -7.33
N PRO A 84 10.19 -15.97 -6.70
CA PRO A 84 10.69 -15.83 -5.34
C PRO A 84 11.88 -14.88 -5.29
N GLY A 85 12.02 -14.17 -4.19
CA GLY A 85 13.17 -13.31 -3.96
C GLY A 85 12.94 -12.25 -2.89
N VAL A 86 14.00 -11.53 -2.60
CA VAL A 86 14.02 -10.42 -1.65
C VAL A 86 14.53 -9.17 -2.37
N PHE A 87 13.94 -8.04 -2.08
CA PHE A 87 14.50 -6.74 -2.42
C PHE A 87 14.50 -5.84 -1.18
N ILE A 88 15.40 -4.89 -1.17
CA ILE A 88 15.56 -3.93 -0.09
C ILE A 88 15.33 -2.54 -0.67
N THR A 89 14.52 -1.75 0.01
CA THR A 89 14.23 -0.37 -0.37
C THR A 89 14.42 0.53 0.85
N THR A 90 15.13 1.63 0.67
CA THR A 90 15.25 2.65 1.72
C THR A 90 14.01 3.53 1.73
N LEU A 91 13.40 3.69 2.90
CA LEU A 91 12.27 4.59 3.10
C LEU A 91 12.75 5.86 3.79
N ASP A 92 12.67 6.99 3.10
CA ASP A 92 13.01 8.28 3.69
C ASP A 92 11.82 8.84 4.48
N LEU A 93 11.87 8.75 5.80
CA LEU A 93 10.80 9.28 6.66
C LEU A 93 10.69 10.81 6.62
N GLN A 94 11.68 11.53 6.06
CA GLN A 94 11.56 12.97 5.83
C GLN A 94 10.58 13.25 4.68
N ASP A 95 10.52 12.40 3.67
CA ASP A 95 9.51 12.47 2.61
C ASP A 95 8.09 12.35 3.19
N LEU A 96 7.91 11.42 4.11
CA LEU A 96 6.64 11.26 4.82
C LEU A 96 6.25 12.56 5.55
N ARG A 97 7.17 13.15 6.29
CA ARG A 97 6.93 14.39 7.02
C ARG A 97 6.61 15.55 6.09
N ARG A 98 7.33 15.64 4.96
CA ARG A 98 7.10 16.67 3.94
C ARG A 98 5.70 16.54 3.34
N VAL A 99 5.28 15.34 2.96
CA VAL A 99 3.93 15.08 2.43
C VAL A 99 2.87 15.41 3.46
N ARG A 100 3.06 15.01 4.72
CA ARG A 100 2.12 15.28 5.82
C ARG A 100 2.08 16.74 6.25
N SER A 101 3.10 17.54 5.97
CA SER A 101 3.13 18.99 6.28
C SER A 101 2.50 19.85 5.19
N ALA A 102 2.39 19.34 3.95
CA ALA A 102 1.69 20.05 2.88
C ALA A 102 0.20 20.27 3.25
N PRO A 103 -0.48 21.33 2.73
CA PRO A 103 -1.87 21.61 3.11
C PRO A 103 -2.75 20.41 2.70
N PRO A 104 -3.43 19.82 3.65
CA PRO A 104 -3.84 18.44 3.47
C PRO A 104 -5.32 18.26 3.22
N SER A 105 -5.60 17.68 2.10
CA SER A 105 -6.84 16.92 1.91
C SER A 105 -6.95 15.71 2.87
N TRP A 106 -5.83 15.10 3.26
CA TRP A 106 -5.79 13.94 4.15
C TRP A 106 -6.06 14.24 5.64
N ARG A 107 -5.79 15.45 6.14
CA ARG A 107 -6.06 15.81 7.56
C ARG A 107 -7.52 15.73 7.96
N ARG A 108 -8.44 15.84 7.04
CA ARG A 108 -9.87 15.72 7.33
C ARG A 108 -10.28 14.29 7.72
N LEU A 109 -9.49 13.29 7.34
CA LEU A 109 -9.74 11.87 7.63
C LEU A 109 -9.22 11.45 9.01
N THR A 110 -8.32 12.22 9.62
CA THR A 110 -7.79 11.93 10.96
C THR A 110 -8.72 12.35 12.09
N THR A 111 -9.81 13.06 11.79
CA THR A 111 -10.86 13.43 12.75
C THR A 111 -11.99 12.41 12.83
N VAL A 112 -11.88 11.27 12.18
CA VAL A 112 -12.76 10.13 12.48
C VAL A 112 -12.50 9.70 13.91
N ASP A 113 -13.52 9.85 14.69
CA ASP A 113 -13.60 9.74 16.14
C ASP A 113 -12.74 8.58 16.69
N ARG A 114 -11.75 8.89 17.52
CA ARG A 114 -10.97 7.90 18.28
C ARG A 114 -11.85 7.10 19.26
N ALA A 115 -13.10 7.51 19.44
CA ALA A 115 -14.06 6.91 20.35
C ALA A 115 -14.75 5.65 19.80
N SER A 116 -14.50 5.27 18.54
CA SER A 116 -15.17 4.13 17.87
C SER A 116 -14.24 2.91 17.65
N VAL A 117 -13.18 2.79 18.42
CA VAL A 117 -12.27 1.64 18.38
C VAL A 117 -12.57 0.69 19.51
#